data_8911e0f05b7a45f64a99ed76bc0726d1
#
_entry.id   8911e0f05b7a45f64a99ed76bc0726d1
#
_cell.length_a   1.000
_cell.length_b   1.000
_cell.length_c   1.000
_cell.angle_alpha   90.00
_cell.angle_beta   90.00
_cell.angle_gamma   90.00
#
_symmetry.space_group_name_H-M   'P 1'
#
loop_
_entity.id
_entity.type
_entity.pdbx_description
1 polymer ?
#
loop_
_entity_poly.entity_id
_entity_poly.type
_entity_poly.pdbx_seq_one_letter_code
_entity_poly.pdbx_strand_id
1 'polypeptide(L)'
;TQHRQIIGTPEYMSPEQADATSMVDVDTRSDIYSLGVLLYELLTGVTPFPAARLREAGLGEMLRIIRETDPPRPSTRLSTLGVELADVAKRRGEQPGKLGTLVRGDLDWIVMKALEKERGRRYTTADAFAQDIERHLKDEPVEASPPTTAYRLRKYVRRHRAGVTAAVLVLIALVFGVIGTSSGMVWAMAERGAAERARDKAVLSERQARSAAFRTTLLAASQAMRNARPVTAGRLLDLVRVEDRNHWWDVARATTTTADELLPNVNRGGWSPGGRWV
;
A
#
# COMPACT_ATOMS: atom_id res chain seq x y z
N THR A 1 -32.48 -26.98 62.91
CA THR A 1 -31.63 -26.99 61.69
C THR A 1 -32.53 -26.83 60.47
N GLN A 2 -32.83 -25.58 60.09
CA GLN A 2 -33.50 -25.30 58.81
C GLN A 2 -32.48 -25.68 57.71
N HIS A 3 -32.74 -26.76 56.99
CA HIS A 3 -32.13 -27.04 55.71
C HIS A 3 -32.55 -25.89 54.76
N ARG A 4 -31.62 -24.97 54.50
CA ARG A 4 -31.79 -23.97 53.42
C ARG A 4 -31.89 -24.79 52.11
N GLN A 5 -33.12 -25.04 51.69
CA GLN A 5 -33.39 -25.60 50.37
C GLN A 5 -32.96 -24.53 49.37
N ILE A 6 -31.95 -24.89 48.56
CA ILE A 6 -31.58 -24.05 47.41
C ILE A 6 -32.74 -24.06 46.44
N ILE A 7 -33.44 -22.94 46.34
CA ILE A 7 -34.52 -22.77 45.39
C ILE A 7 -33.92 -22.32 44.04
N GLY A 8 -34.10 -23.15 43.03
CA GLY A 8 -33.60 -22.88 41.67
C GLY A 8 -32.57 -23.86 41.15
N THR A 9 -32.11 -23.62 39.95
CA THR A 9 -31.10 -24.42 39.24
C THR A 9 -29.72 -23.85 39.53
N PRO A 10 -28.85 -24.50 40.31
CA PRO A 10 -27.57 -23.95 40.78
C PRO A 10 -26.66 -23.47 39.66
N GLU A 11 -26.74 -24.03 38.46
CA GLU A 11 -25.95 -23.67 37.29
C GLU A 11 -26.16 -22.25 36.82
N TYR A 12 -27.30 -21.60 37.13
CA TYR A 12 -27.64 -20.23 36.76
C TYR A 12 -27.48 -19.23 37.92
N MET A 13 -27.10 -19.76 39.11
CA MET A 13 -26.98 -18.94 40.33
C MET A 13 -25.84 -17.95 40.21
N SER A 14 -26.12 -16.71 40.56
CA SER A 14 -25.07 -15.66 40.61
C SER A 14 -24.17 -15.79 41.84
N PRO A 15 -22.94 -15.24 41.80
CA PRO A 15 -21.99 -15.27 42.91
C PRO A 15 -22.58 -14.70 44.22
N GLU A 16 -23.37 -13.63 44.15
CA GLU A 16 -24.01 -12.99 45.31
C GLU A 16 -25.15 -13.86 45.88
N GLN A 17 -25.86 -14.59 45.02
CA GLN A 17 -26.84 -15.57 45.50
C GLN A 17 -26.21 -16.80 46.16
N ALA A 18 -24.98 -17.14 45.71
CA ALA A 18 -24.18 -18.21 46.30
C ALA A 18 -23.49 -17.79 47.61
N ASP A 19 -23.48 -16.51 47.96
CA ASP A 19 -22.95 -16.01 49.22
C ASP A 19 -23.94 -16.12 50.34
N ALA A 20 -23.84 -17.21 51.13
CA ALA A 20 -24.75 -17.48 52.26
C ALA A 20 -24.59 -16.50 53.42
N THR A 21 -23.52 -15.68 53.43
CA THR A 21 -23.19 -14.76 54.54
C THR A 21 -23.65 -13.32 54.30
N SER A 22 -23.87 -12.94 53.07
CA SER A 22 -24.25 -11.62 52.72
C SER A 22 -25.79 -11.52 52.70
N MET A 23 -26.39 -10.72 53.58
CA MET A 23 -27.74 -10.15 53.41
C MET A 23 -27.72 -9.12 52.27
N VAL A 24 -26.96 -9.37 51.22
CA VAL A 24 -26.86 -8.40 50.13
C VAL A 24 -28.13 -8.45 49.31
N ASP A 25 -28.72 -7.28 49.12
CA ASP A 25 -29.84 -7.10 48.22
C ASP A 25 -29.55 -7.70 46.87
N VAL A 26 -30.25 -8.77 46.51
CA VAL A 26 -30.22 -9.37 45.17
C VAL A 26 -30.85 -8.34 44.25
N ASP A 27 -30.04 -7.70 43.42
CA ASP A 27 -30.49 -6.71 42.47
C ASP A 27 -30.64 -7.33 41.05
N THR A 28 -31.15 -6.54 40.11
CA THR A 28 -31.32 -6.96 38.71
C THR A 28 -30.04 -7.44 38.03
N ARG A 29 -28.85 -7.20 38.58
CA ARG A 29 -27.57 -7.69 38.05
C ARG A 29 -27.36 -9.18 38.30
N SER A 30 -28.08 -9.77 39.24
CA SER A 30 -28.14 -11.22 39.39
C SER A 30 -28.85 -11.87 38.20
N ASP A 31 -29.91 -11.23 37.70
CA ASP A 31 -30.63 -11.68 36.51
C ASP A 31 -29.76 -11.56 35.27
N ILE A 32 -28.91 -10.49 35.17
CA ILE A 32 -27.94 -10.33 34.08
C ILE A 32 -26.93 -11.49 34.08
N TYR A 33 -26.46 -11.92 35.26
CA TYR A 33 -25.58 -13.08 35.35
C TYR A 33 -26.27 -14.36 34.84
N SER A 34 -27.53 -14.60 35.27
CA SER A 34 -28.31 -15.74 34.80
C SER A 34 -28.57 -15.70 33.29
N LEU A 35 -28.86 -14.53 32.73
CA LEU A 35 -28.95 -14.32 31.28
C LEU A 35 -27.61 -14.57 30.57
N GLY A 36 -26.51 -14.21 31.19
CA GLY A 36 -25.15 -14.53 30.71
C GLY A 36 -24.89 -16.03 30.66
N VAL A 37 -25.32 -16.79 31.71
CA VAL A 37 -25.25 -18.27 31.72
C VAL A 37 -26.11 -18.85 30.61
N LEU A 38 -27.37 -18.34 30.44
CA LEU A 38 -28.26 -18.77 29.36
C LEU A 38 -27.65 -18.54 27.98
N LEU A 39 -27.05 -17.37 27.74
CA LEU A 39 -26.40 -17.06 26.48
C LEU A 39 -25.18 -17.98 26.27
N TYR A 40 -24.38 -18.22 27.33
CA TYR A 40 -23.27 -19.17 27.29
C TYR A 40 -23.75 -20.56 26.84
N GLU A 41 -24.80 -21.08 27.46
CA GLU A 41 -25.37 -22.38 27.11
C GLU A 41 -25.96 -22.38 25.70
N LEU A 42 -26.69 -21.35 25.32
CA LEU A 42 -27.12 -21.18 23.93
C LEU A 42 -25.95 -21.21 22.96
N LEU A 43 -24.80 -20.66 23.26
CA LEU A 43 -23.61 -20.65 22.39
C LEU A 43 -22.84 -21.98 22.39
N THR A 44 -22.75 -22.67 23.50
CA THR A 44 -21.87 -23.83 23.66
C THR A 44 -22.60 -25.18 23.80
N GLY A 45 -23.90 -25.16 24.08
CA GLY A 45 -24.69 -26.35 24.39
C GLY A 45 -24.55 -26.84 25.80
N VAL A 46 -23.71 -26.18 26.63
CA VAL A 46 -23.45 -26.58 28.03
C VAL A 46 -23.37 -25.30 28.90
N THR A 47 -23.67 -25.43 30.19
CA THR A 47 -23.51 -24.36 31.16
C THR A 47 -22.01 -24.08 31.45
N PRO A 48 -21.63 -22.87 31.93
CA PRO A 48 -20.25 -22.55 32.33
C PRO A 48 -19.65 -23.54 33.33
N PHE A 49 -20.49 -23.93 34.31
CA PHE A 49 -20.19 -24.97 35.29
C PHE A 49 -21.19 -26.11 35.11
N PRO A 50 -20.78 -27.28 34.57
CA PRO A 50 -21.69 -28.39 34.31
C PRO A 50 -22.34 -28.90 35.57
N ALA A 51 -23.64 -29.25 35.50
CA ALA A 51 -24.45 -29.74 36.60
C ALA A 51 -23.82 -30.94 37.33
N ALA A 52 -23.20 -31.86 36.59
CA ALA A 52 -22.50 -32.99 37.15
C ALA A 52 -21.37 -32.57 38.12
N ARG A 53 -20.53 -31.63 37.65
CA ARG A 53 -19.41 -31.11 38.46
C ARG A 53 -19.90 -30.39 39.72
N LEU A 54 -20.99 -29.63 39.65
CA LEU A 54 -21.53 -28.91 40.79
C LEU A 54 -22.18 -29.87 41.81
N ARG A 55 -22.81 -30.95 41.35
CA ARG A 55 -23.46 -31.94 42.23
C ARG A 55 -22.43 -32.83 42.94
N GLU A 56 -21.35 -33.21 42.25
CA GLU A 56 -20.27 -34.03 42.81
C GLU A 56 -19.45 -33.29 43.88
N ALA A 57 -19.33 -31.98 43.75
CA ALA A 57 -18.52 -31.15 44.65
C ALA A 57 -19.15 -30.99 46.06
N GLY A 58 -20.42 -31.31 46.28
CA GLY A 58 -21.12 -30.99 47.52
C GLY A 58 -21.43 -29.49 47.67
N LEU A 59 -22.33 -29.17 48.61
CA LEU A 59 -22.92 -27.81 48.72
C LEU A 59 -21.87 -26.69 48.94
N GLY A 60 -20.95 -26.89 49.89
CA GLY A 60 -19.94 -25.85 50.19
C GLY A 60 -19.01 -25.56 49.06
N GLU A 61 -18.50 -26.59 48.41
CA GLU A 61 -17.59 -26.48 47.28
C GLU A 61 -18.32 -25.97 46.01
N MET A 62 -19.56 -26.37 45.80
CA MET A 62 -20.40 -25.84 44.73
C MET A 62 -20.57 -24.29 44.85
N LEU A 63 -20.92 -23.81 46.04
CA LEU A 63 -21.03 -22.37 46.30
C LEU A 63 -19.67 -21.64 46.08
N ARG A 64 -18.57 -22.28 46.49
CA ARG A 64 -17.22 -21.75 46.29
C ARG A 64 -16.88 -21.69 44.79
N ILE A 65 -17.18 -22.72 44.01
CA ILE A 65 -16.97 -22.71 42.56
C ILE A 65 -17.70 -21.54 41.90
N ILE A 66 -19.00 -21.36 42.24
CA ILE A 66 -19.81 -20.28 41.66
C ILE A 66 -19.24 -18.91 42.01
N ARG A 67 -18.77 -18.70 43.23
CA ARG A 67 -18.23 -17.40 43.68
C ARG A 67 -16.84 -17.09 43.12
N GLU A 68 -15.94 -18.08 43.15
CA GLU A 68 -14.50 -17.83 43.01
C GLU A 68 -13.91 -18.29 41.68
N THR A 69 -14.51 -19.31 41.02
CA THR A 69 -13.94 -19.86 39.81
C THR A 69 -14.41 -19.09 38.56
N ASP A 70 -13.49 -18.59 37.78
CA ASP A 70 -13.83 -17.99 36.48
C ASP A 70 -14.23 -19.05 35.47
N PRO A 71 -15.35 -18.87 34.75
CA PRO A 71 -15.74 -19.78 33.68
C PRO A 71 -14.82 -19.63 32.48
N PRO A 72 -14.57 -20.71 31.71
CA PRO A 72 -13.85 -20.61 30.45
C PRO A 72 -14.67 -19.80 29.44
N ARG A 73 -14.01 -19.08 28.54
CA ARG A 73 -14.69 -18.38 27.45
C ARG A 73 -15.52 -19.35 26.59
N PRO A 74 -16.67 -18.95 26.06
CA PRO A 74 -17.48 -19.78 25.18
C PRO A 74 -16.70 -20.41 24.01
N SER A 75 -15.85 -19.62 23.31
CA SER A 75 -15.02 -20.13 22.21
C SER A 75 -14.00 -21.16 22.68
N THR A 76 -13.44 -20.99 23.88
CA THR A 76 -12.51 -21.96 24.49
C THR A 76 -13.25 -23.23 24.87
N ARG A 77 -14.45 -23.10 25.45
CA ARG A 77 -15.28 -24.26 25.79
C ARG A 77 -15.62 -25.09 24.57
N LEU A 78 -16.05 -24.44 23.46
CA LEU A 78 -16.31 -25.14 22.21
C LEU A 78 -15.09 -25.92 21.70
N SER A 79 -13.88 -25.41 21.86
CA SER A 79 -12.66 -26.11 21.43
C SER A 79 -12.33 -27.35 22.31
N THR A 80 -12.91 -27.46 23.51
CA THR A 80 -12.69 -28.57 24.44
C THR A 80 -13.82 -29.62 24.47
N LEU A 81 -14.95 -29.38 23.77
CA LEU A 81 -16.10 -30.27 23.76
C LEU A 81 -15.89 -31.62 23.02
N GLY A 82 -14.83 -31.72 22.18
CA GLY A 82 -14.54 -32.94 21.47
C GLY A 82 -15.71 -33.44 20.59
N VAL A 83 -16.22 -34.62 20.86
CA VAL A 83 -17.30 -35.24 20.08
C VAL A 83 -18.63 -34.47 20.19
N GLU A 84 -18.94 -33.91 21.35
CA GLU A 84 -20.18 -33.13 21.58
C GLU A 84 -20.24 -31.88 20.70
N LEU A 85 -19.11 -31.35 20.27
CA LEU A 85 -19.06 -30.21 19.37
C LEU A 85 -19.77 -30.47 18.03
N ALA A 86 -19.71 -31.71 17.54
CA ALA A 86 -20.37 -32.08 16.27
C ALA A 86 -21.90 -32.00 16.40
N ASP A 87 -22.46 -32.40 17.53
CA ASP A 87 -23.90 -32.33 17.80
C ASP A 87 -24.36 -30.90 17.98
N VAL A 88 -23.60 -30.05 18.68
CA VAL A 88 -23.89 -28.65 18.85
C VAL A 88 -23.85 -27.93 17.49
N ALA A 89 -22.84 -28.18 16.67
CA ALA A 89 -22.70 -27.63 15.35
C ALA A 89 -23.85 -28.04 14.41
N LYS A 90 -24.21 -29.32 14.43
CA LYS A 90 -25.32 -29.86 13.64
C LYS A 90 -26.66 -29.18 13.96
N ARG A 91 -26.96 -29.00 15.25
CA ARG A 91 -28.20 -28.32 15.71
C ARG A 91 -28.26 -26.87 15.23
N ARG A 92 -27.14 -26.25 14.91
CA ARG A 92 -27.00 -24.85 14.42
C ARG A 92 -26.83 -24.72 12.92
N GLY A 93 -26.79 -25.83 12.20
CA GLY A 93 -26.54 -25.82 10.75
C GLY A 93 -25.14 -25.36 10.36
N GLU A 94 -24.17 -25.41 11.30
CA GLU A 94 -22.80 -24.95 11.09
C GLU A 94 -21.79 -26.11 11.15
N GLN A 95 -20.61 -25.87 10.58
CA GLN A 95 -19.51 -26.81 10.66
C GLN A 95 -18.79 -26.68 12.03
N PRO A 96 -18.38 -27.78 12.68
CA PRO A 96 -17.72 -27.74 13.99
C PRO A 96 -16.53 -26.79 14.05
N GLY A 97 -15.69 -26.77 13.04
CA GLY A 97 -14.51 -25.89 12.99
C GLY A 97 -14.82 -24.39 12.83
N LYS A 98 -16.00 -24.04 12.32
CA LYS A 98 -16.42 -22.63 12.17
C LYS A 98 -17.09 -22.07 13.43
N LEU A 99 -17.77 -22.92 14.21
CA LEU A 99 -18.55 -22.48 15.35
C LEU A 99 -17.71 -21.73 16.39
N GLY A 100 -16.55 -22.24 16.74
CA GLY A 100 -15.61 -21.58 17.65
C GLY A 100 -15.11 -20.23 17.11
N THR A 101 -14.94 -20.11 15.80
CA THR A 101 -14.52 -18.83 15.16
C THR A 101 -15.65 -17.80 15.17
N LEU A 102 -16.90 -18.22 14.97
CA LEU A 102 -18.07 -17.34 15.03
C LEU A 102 -18.30 -16.77 16.42
N VAL A 103 -18.06 -17.56 17.45
CA VAL A 103 -18.25 -17.16 18.84
C VAL A 103 -17.10 -16.32 19.38
N ARG A 104 -15.87 -16.56 18.87
CA ARG A 104 -14.68 -15.86 19.32
C ARG A 104 -14.74 -14.35 19.06
N GLY A 105 -14.46 -13.57 20.09
CA GLY A 105 -14.44 -12.10 20.04
C GLY A 105 -15.66 -11.50 20.71
N ASP A 106 -16.55 -10.90 19.97
CA ASP A 106 -17.69 -10.14 20.53
C ASP A 106 -18.53 -10.97 21.49
N LEU A 107 -18.95 -12.16 21.08
CA LEU A 107 -19.81 -13.03 21.91
C LEU A 107 -19.07 -13.51 23.14
N ASP A 108 -17.76 -13.82 23.04
CA ASP A 108 -16.95 -14.11 24.23
C ASP A 108 -16.97 -12.93 25.21
N TRP A 109 -16.74 -11.68 24.71
CA TRP A 109 -16.68 -10.50 25.57
C TRP A 109 -18.04 -10.21 26.22
N ILE A 110 -19.12 -10.28 25.43
CA ILE A 110 -20.49 -10.04 25.93
C ILE A 110 -20.81 -11.01 27.05
N VAL A 111 -20.59 -12.31 26.83
CA VAL A 111 -20.87 -13.35 27.82
C VAL A 111 -19.99 -13.18 29.05
N MET A 112 -18.66 -13.01 28.85
CA MET A 112 -17.74 -12.88 29.98
C MET A 112 -18.02 -11.64 30.83
N LYS A 113 -18.44 -10.50 30.22
CA LYS A 113 -18.87 -9.30 30.94
C LYS A 113 -20.14 -9.58 31.78
N ALA A 114 -21.10 -10.32 31.24
CA ALA A 114 -22.29 -10.69 32.01
C ALA A 114 -21.97 -11.66 33.17
N LEU A 115 -20.97 -12.53 32.99
CA LEU A 115 -20.51 -13.51 33.98
C LEU A 115 -19.43 -13.01 34.96
N GLU A 116 -19.11 -11.70 34.94
CA GLU A 116 -18.17 -11.11 35.91
C GLU A 116 -18.62 -11.40 37.34
N LYS A 117 -17.67 -11.80 38.21
CA LYS A 117 -17.94 -12.13 39.60
C LYS A 117 -18.38 -10.89 40.39
N GLU A 118 -17.71 -9.79 40.13
CA GLU A 118 -18.03 -8.48 40.70
C GLU A 118 -19.22 -7.88 39.95
N ARG A 119 -20.36 -7.72 40.63
CA ARG A 119 -21.59 -7.17 40.04
C ARG A 119 -21.39 -5.77 39.41
N GLY A 120 -20.46 -4.96 39.93
CA GLY A 120 -20.17 -3.63 39.41
C GLY A 120 -19.53 -3.63 38.03
N ARG A 121 -18.94 -4.75 37.62
CA ARG A 121 -18.31 -4.92 36.30
C ARG A 121 -19.24 -5.49 35.22
N ARG A 122 -20.39 -6.02 35.65
CA ARG A 122 -21.43 -6.50 34.69
C ARG A 122 -22.09 -5.33 33.98
N TYR A 123 -23.00 -5.65 33.09
CA TYR A 123 -23.92 -4.64 32.55
C TYR A 123 -24.80 -4.06 33.66
N THR A 124 -25.17 -2.79 33.52
CA THR A 124 -26.02 -2.13 34.52
C THR A 124 -27.47 -2.51 34.39
N THR A 125 -27.93 -2.86 33.19
CA THR A 125 -29.34 -3.23 32.89
C THR A 125 -29.37 -4.39 31.88
N ALA A 126 -30.45 -5.14 31.87
CA ALA A 126 -30.70 -6.18 30.85
C ALA A 126 -30.79 -5.57 29.44
N ASP A 127 -31.28 -4.33 29.33
CA ASP A 127 -31.33 -3.59 28.06
C ASP A 127 -29.93 -3.30 27.53
N ALA A 128 -28.97 -2.88 28.35
CA ALA A 128 -27.60 -2.68 27.97
C ALA A 128 -26.93 -4.00 27.45
N PHE A 129 -27.25 -5.13 28.07
CA PHE A 129 -26.83 -6.46 27.62
C PHE A 129 -27.45 -6.80 26.26
N ALA A 130 -28.76 -6.57 26.08
CA ALA A 130 -29.46 -6.79 24.81
C ALA A 130 -28.90 -5.90 23.69
N GLN A 131 -28.65 -4.63 23.97
CA GLN A 131 -28.06 -3.69 23.00
C GLN A 131 -26.66 -4.16 22.51
N ASP A 132 -25.85 -4.74 23.36
CA ASP A 132 -24.55 -5.26 22.94
C ASP A 132 -24.67 -6.48 22.03
N ILE A 133 -25.67 -7.34 22.26
CA ILE A 133 -26.02 -8.42 21.35
C ILE A 133 -26.50 -7.85 20.00
N GLU A 134 -27.34 -6.83 20.00
CA GLU A 134 -27.79 -6.19 18.78
C GLU A 134 -26.63 -5.54 18.00
N ARG A 135 -25.71 -4.86 18.68
CA ARG A 135 -24.48 -4.32 18.05
C ARG A 135 -23.69 -5.42 17.36
N HIS A 136 -23.54 -6.57 18.04
CA HIS A 136 -22.87 -7.72 17.40
C HIS A 136 -23.57 -8.15 16.11
N LEU A 137 -24.90 -8.29 16.13
CA LEU A 137 -25.71 -8.68 14.96
C LEU A 137 -25.65 -7.66 13.82
N LYS A 138 -25.49 -6.36 14.15
CA LYS A 138 -25.34 -5.24 13.17
C LYS A 138 -23.89 -4.99 12.74
N ASP A 139 -22.94 -5.83 13.11
CA ASP A 139 -21.49 -5.62 12.90
C ASP A 139 -20.97 -4.30 13.49
N GLU A 140 -21.60 -3.80 14.58
CA GLU A 140 -21.16 -2.62 15.32
C GLU A 140 -20.20 -2.99 16.45
N PRO A 141 -19.32 -2.06 16.89
CA PRO A 141 -18.48 -2.30 18.05
C PRO A 141 -19.30 -2.52 19.32
N VAL A 142 -19.02 -3.62 20.03
CA VAL A 142 -19.71 -3.93 21.29
C VAL A 142 -19.04 -3.21 22.46
N GLU A 143 -19.83 -2.84 23.49
CA GLU A 143 -19.34 -2.16 24.69
C GLU A 143 -18.40 -3.06 25.53
N ALA A 144 -18.69 -4.37 25.54
CA ALA A 144 -17.86 -5.35 26.24
C ALA A 144 -16.45 -5.51 25.66
N SER A 145 -16.19 -4.97 24.47
CA SER A 145 -14.88 -5.14 23.81
C SER A 145 -13.77 -4.30 24.46
N PRO A 146 -12.52 -4.78 24.44
CA PRO A 146 -11.39 -3.93 24.79
C PRO A 146 -11.32 -2.70 23.87
N PRO A 147 -10.92 -1.52 24.37
CA PRO A 147 -10.91 -0.27 23.63
C PRO A 147 -9.73 -0.21 22.61
N THR A 148 -9.71 -1.09 21.61
CA THR A 148 -8.67 -1.13 20.58
C THR A 148 -9.13 -0.48 19.28
N THR A 149 -8.30 0.40 18.73
CA THR A 149 -8.57 1.09 17.44
C THR A 149 -8.65 0.09 16.28
N ALA A 150 -7.82 -0.96 16.28
CA ALA A 150 -7.82 -2.00 15.26
C ALA A 150 -9.16 -2.76 15.17
N TYR A 151 -9.77 -3.07 16.32
CA TYR A 151 -11.08 -3.71 16.37
C TYR A 151 -12.17 -2.82 15.77
N ARG A 152 -12.21 -1.53 16.15
CA ARG A 152 -13.16 -0.55 15.62
C ARG A 152 -13.00 -0.37 14.10
N LEU A 153 -11.76 -0.27 13.63
CA LEU A 153 -11.48 -0.16 12.19
C LEU A 153 -11.94 -1.41 11.43
N ARG A 154 -11.68 -2.60 11.96
CA ARG A 154 -12.11 -3.87 11.34
C ARG A 154 -13.63 -3.95 11.21
N LYS A 155 -14.38 -3.53 12.24
CA LYS A 155 -15.85 -3.47 12.24
C LYS A 155 -16.34 -2.44 11.21
N TYR A 156 -15.73 -1.25 11.16
CA TYR A 156 -16.06 -0.22 10.18
C TYR A 156 -15.87 -0.72 8.73
N VAL A 157 -14.74 -1.32 8.43
CA VAL A 157 -14.44 -1.89 7.10
C VAL A 157 -15.46 -2.99 6.75
N ARG A 158 -15.82 -3.84 7.71
CA ARG A 158 -16.79 -4.92 7.49
C ARG A 158 -18.19 -4.38 7.19
N ARG A 159 -18.60 -3.31 7.88
CA ARG A 159 -19.90 -2.65 7.67
C ARG A 159 -19.96 -1.88 6.34
N HIS A 160 -18.85 -1.23 5.95
CA HIS A 160 -18.81 -0.35 4.77
C HIS A 160 -17.95 -0.93 3.63
N ARG A 161 -18.04 -2.24 3.37
CA ARG A 161 -17.21 -2.95 2.38
C ARG A 161 -17.21 -2.27 1.01
N ALA A 162 -18.40 -1.94 0.49
CA ALA A 162 -18.52 -1.32 -0.83
C ALA A 162 -17.82 0.06 -0.91
N GLY A 163 -17.98 0.90 0.11
CA GLY A 163 -17.32 2.21 0.17
C GLY A 163 -15.80 2.10 0.32
N VAL A 164 -15.33 1.17 1.16
CA VAL A 164 -13.89 0.94 1.36
C VAL A 164 -13.25 0.36 0.09
N THR A 165 -13.88 -0.61 -0.58
CA THR A 165 -13.36 -1.13 -1.86
C THR A 165 -13.32 -0.06 -2.93
N ALA A 166 -14.34 0.78 -3.05
CA ALA A 166 -14.33 1.92 -3.98
C ALA A 166 -13.19 2.90 -3.69
N ALA A 167 -13.00 3.28 -2.41
CA ALA A 167 -11.91 4.18 -2.01
C ALA A 167 -10.52 3.59 -2.31
N VAL A 168 -10.31 2.29 -2.06
CA VAL A 168 -9.07 1.60 -2.38
C VAL A 168 -8.83 1.56 -3.89
N LEU A 169 -9.84 1.28 -4.71
CA LEU A 169 -9.72 1.29 -6.17
C LEU A 169 -9.37 2.67 -6.71
N VAL A 170 -10.00 3.73 -6.19
CA VAL A 170 -9.66 5.12 -6.55
C VAL A 170 -8.22 5.45 -6.18
N LEU A 171 -7.78 5.07 -4.99
CA LEU A 171 -6.40 5.29 -4.55
C LEU A 171 -5.39 4.57 -5.47
N ILE A 172 -5.67 3.32 -5.82
CA ILE A 172 -4.85 2.55 -6.75
C ILE A 172 -4.78 3.24 -8.12
N ALA A 173 -5.93 3.68 -8.66
CA ALA A 173 -5.99 4.38 -9.93
C ALA A 173 -5.18 5.70 -9.91
N LEU A 174 -5.25 6.46 -8.81
CA LEU A 174 -4.45 7.68 -8.63
C LEU A 174 -2.94 7.37 -8.58
N VAL A 175 -2.53 6.34 -7.85
CA VAL A 175 -1.12 5.92 -7.79
C VAL A 175 -0.61 5.51 -9.18
N PHE A 176 -1.36 4.69 -9.91
CA PHE A 176 -1.01 4.33 -11.27
C PHE A 176 -1.00 5.52 -12.23
N GLY A 177 -1.94 6.46 -12.07
CA GLY A 177 -1.96 7.71 -12.83
C GLY A 177 -0.70 8.55 -12.61
N VAL A 178 -0.27 8.71 -11.36
CA VAL A 178 0.97 9.44 -11.02
C VAL A 178 2.20 8.74 -11.57
N ILE A 179 2.30 7.43 -11.42
CA ILE A 179 3.43 6.64 -11.96
C ILE A 179 3.47 6.73 -13.49
N GLY A 180 2.31 6.58 -14.15
CA GLY A 180 2.20 6.66 -15.62
C GLY A 180 2.61 8.02 -16.17
N THR A 181 2.14 9.12 -15.56
CA THR A 181 2.52 10.47 -15.98
C THR A 181 3.98 10.77 -15.74
N SER A 182 4.54 10.34 -14.61
CA SER A 182 5.96 10.52 -14.28
C SER A 182 6.87 9.77 -15.24
N SER A 183 6.56 8.52 -15.56
CA SER A 183 7.34 7.71 -16.51
C SER A 183 7.25 8.26 -17.93
N GLY A 184 6.08 8.71 -18.37
CA GLY A 184 5.88 9.36 -19.66
C GLY A 184 6.70 10.65 -19.80
N MET A 185 6.77 11.47 -18.75
CA MET A 185 7.57 12.70 -18.74
C MET A 185 9.08 12.41 -18.83
N VAL A 186 9.56 11.42 -18.09
CA VAL A 186 10.99 11.00 -18.14
C VAL A 186 11.35 10.47 -19.53
N TRP A 187 10.47 9.67 -20.15
CA TRP A 187 10.68 9.15 -21.48
C TRP A 187 10.72 10.26 -22.55
N ALA A 188 9.78 11.21 -22.49
CA ALA A 188 9.74 12.36 -23.39
C ALA A 188 10.98 13.27 -23.25
N MET A 189 11.49 13.46 -22.02
CA MET A 189 12.75 14.20 -21.80
C MET A 189 13.95 13.47 -22.36
N ALA A 190 14.03 12.15 -22.22
CA ALA A 190 15.11 11.34 -22.76
C ALA A 190 15.15 11.38 -24.31
N GLU A 191 13.99 11.36 -24.95
CA GLU A 191 13.87 11.44 -26.41
C GLU A 191 14.29 12.81 -26.95
N ARG A 192 13.88 13.90 -26.29
CA ARG A 192 14.35 15.26 -26.62
C ARG A 192 15.85 15.38 -26.51
N GLY A 193 16.44 14.89 -25.43
CA GLY A 193 17.88 14.90 -25.25
C GLY A 193 18.65 14.01 -26.27
N ALA A 194 18.02 12.96 -26.80
CA ALA A 194 18.60 12.16 -27.87
C ALA A 194 18.56 12.90 -29.21
N ALA A 195 17.46 13.59 -29.51
CA ALA A 195 17.30 14.41 -30.72
C ALA A 195 18.28 15.60 -30.76
N GLU A 196 18.46 16.30 -29.63
CA GLU A 196 19.46 17.38 -29.51
C GLU A 196 20.89 16.86 -29.75
N ARG A 197 21.27 15.75 -29.13
CA ARG A 197 22.59 15.14 -29.33
C ARG A 197 22.81 14.67 -30.78
N ALA A 198 21.79 14.18 -31.46
CA ALA A 198 21.88 13.83 -32.87
C ALA A 198 22.10 15.07 -33.75
N ARG A 199 21.40 16.16 -33.44
CA ARG A 199 21.53 17.44 -34.13
C ARG A 199 22.94 18.04 -33.96
N ASP A 200 23.48 18.04 -32.75
CA ASP A 200 24.83 18.53 -32.47
C ASP A 200 25.91 17.69 -33.19
N LYS A 201 25.73 16.37 -33.20
CA LYS A 201 26.64 15.49 -33.98
C LYS A 201 26.57 15.78 -35.47
N ALA A 202 25.38 16.04 -36.03
CA ALA A 202 25.25 16.38 -37.45
C ALA A 202 25.97 17.69 -37.78
N VAL A 203 25.79 18.74 -36.94
CA VAL A 203 26.51 20.02 -37.12
C VAL A 203 28.01 19.87 -37.00
N LEU A 204 28.49 19.09 -36.05
CA LEU A 204 29.94 18.81 -35.91
C LEU A 204 30.51 18.07 -37.13
N SER A 205 29.80 17.04 -37.62
CA SER A 205 30.22 16.29 -38.80
C SER A 205 30.26 17.16 -40.06
N GLU A 206 29.28 18.06 -40.23
CA GLU A 206 29.28 19.03 -41.33
C GLU A 206 30.49 20.00 -41.27
N ARG A 207 30.76 20.54 -40.07
CA ARG A 207 31.94 21.39 -39.86
C ARG A 207 33.25 20.66 -40.17
N GLN A 208 33.39 19.39 -39.74
CA GLN A 208 34.54 18.58 -40.03
C GLN A 208 34.69 18.30 -41.54
N ALA A 209 33.57 17.98 -42.20
CA ALA A 209 33.61 17.74 -43.66
C ALA A 209 34.01 19.00 -44.41
N ARG A 210 33.50 20.18 -44.02
CA ARG A 210 33.89 21.46 -44.61
C ARG A 210 35.36 21.76 -44.41
N SER A 211 35.90 21.56 -43.20
CA SER A 211 37.33 21.79 -42.91
C SER A 211 38.23 20.84 -43.67
N ALA A 212 37.79 19.59 -43.85
CA ALA A 212 38.54 18.60 -44.65
C ALA A 212 38.55 18.97 -46.13
N ALA A 213 37.38 19.38 -46.70
CA ALA A 213 37.32 19.86 -48.09
C ALA A 213 38.18 21.08 -48.30
N PHE A 214 38.20 22.03 -47.38
CA PHE A 214 39.07 23.20 -47.44
C PHE A 214 40.55 22.79 -47.44
N ARG A 215 41.02 21.89 -46.57
CA ARG A 215 42.39 21.40 -46.53
C ARG A 215 42.80 20.71 -47.83
N THR A 216 41.92 19.89 -48.40
CA THR A 216 42.21 19.19 -49.67
C THR A 216 42.35 20.17 -50.82
N THR A 217 41.51 21.21 -50.87
CA THR A 217 41.57 22.26 -51.90
C THR A 217 42.88 23.07 -51.78
N LEU A 218 43.28 23.44 -50.56
CA LEU A 218 44.56 24.14 -50.31
C LEU A 218 45.77 23.28 -50.70
N LEU A 219 45.77 21.99 -50.37
CA LEU A 219 46.84 21.07 -50.75
C LEU A 219 46.93 20.91 -52.26
N ALA A 220 45.80 20.78 -52.96
CA ALA A 220 45.75 20.72 -54.42
C ALA A 220 46.26 22.02 -55.08
N ALA A 221 45.84 23.16 -54.55
CA ALA A 221 46.33 24.47 -55.03
C ALA A 221 47.84 24.63 -54.83
N SER A 222 48.34 24.28 -53.65
CA SER A 222 49.79 24.31 -53.34
C SER A 222 50.63 23.36 -54.23
N GLN A 223 50.06 22.22 -54.60
CA GLN A 223 50.72 21.29 -55.53
C GLN A 223 50.68 21.80 -56.95
N ALA A 224 49.57 22.45 -57.40
CA ALA A 224 49.53 23.10 -58.71
C ALA A 224 50.54 24.20 -58.83
N MET A 225 50.77 24.99 -57.77
CA MET A 225 51.79 26.04 -57.69
C MET A 225 53.21 25.46 -57.87
N ARG A 226 53.55 24.39 -57.13
CA ARG A 226 54.84 23.70 -57.23
C ARG A 226 55.12 23.16 -58.62
N ASN A 227 54.08 22.78 -59.35
CA ASN A 227 54.17 22.25 -60.70
C ASN A 227 54.17 23.34 -61.81
N ALA A 228 54.43 24.57 -61.45
CA ALA A 228 54.44 25.73 -62.35
C ALA A 228 53.11 25.89 -63.14
N ARG A 229 51.97 25.67 -62.51
CA ARG A 229 50.59 25.82 -63.08
C ARG A 229 49.78 26.84 -62.27
N PRO A 230 50.14 28.14 -62.26
CA PRO A 230 49.49 29.13 -61.39
C PRO A 230 47.98 29.35 -61.71
N VAL A 231 47.58 29.33 -62.99
CA VAL A 231 46.18 29.45 -63.42
C VAL A 231 45.30 28.34 -62.85
N THR A 232 45.82 27.13 -62.76
CA THR A 232 45.11 26.00 -62.17
C THR A 232 44.99 26.15 -60.64
N ALA A 233 45.99 26.68 -59.99
CA ALA A 233 45.99 26.97 -58.56
C ALA A 233 44.94 28.05 -58.21
N GLY A 234 44.87 29.12 -59.02
CA GLY A 234 43.87 30.18 -58.87
C GLY A 234 42.44 29.66 -58.97
N ARG A 235 42.15 28.81 -60.01
CA ARG A 235 40.84 28.21 -60.20
C ARG A 235 40.44 27.29 -59.02
N LEU A 236 41.36 26.55 -58.43
CA LEU A 236 41.10 25.69 -57.27
C LEU A 236 40.76 26.54 -56.02
N LEU A 237 41.42 27.69 -55.84
CA LEU A 237 41.13 28.61 -54.75
C LEU A 237 39.76 29.28 -54.93
N ASP A 238 39.32 29.54 -56.16
CA ASP A 238 37.98 30.13 -56.46
C ASP A 238 36.84 29.18 -56.06
N LEU A 239 37.07 27.87 -56.02
CA LEU A 239 36.08 26.88 -55.55
C LEU A 239 35.79 26.96 -54.04
N VAL A 240 36.67 27.66 -53.29
CA VAL A 240 36.44 27.87 -51.87
C VAL A 240 35.36 28.92 -51.66
N ARG A 241 34.35 28.56 -50.93
CA ARG A 241 33.22 29.50 -50.59
C ARG A 241 33.76 30.74 -49.84
N VAL A 242 33.17 31.85 -50.06
CA VAL A 242 33.57 33.13 -49.43
C VAL A 242 33.54 33.02 -47.90
N GLU A 243 32.60 32.27 -47.35
CA GLU A 243 32.41 32.05 -45.90
C GLU A 243 33.54 31.21 -45.26
N ASP A 244 34.18 30.37 -46.03
CA ASP A 244 35.30 29.51 -45.58
C ASP A 244 36.67 30.13 -45.81
N ARG A 245 36.72 31.35 -46.39
CA ARG A 245 37.95 32.11 -46.67
C ARG A 245 38.43 32.76 -45.38
N ASN A 246 39.47 32.19 -44.80
CA ASN A 246 40.13 32.70 -43.60
C ASN A 246 41.50 33.30 -43.97
N HIS A 247 42.27 33.70 -42.94
CA HIS A 247 43.62 34.28 -43.12
C HIS A 247 44.54 33.45 -44.04
N TRP A 248 44.43 32.13 -44.08
CA TRP A 248 45.25 31.25 -44.97
C TRP A 248 44.85 31.42 -46.45
N TRP A 249 43.63 31.80 -46.74
CA TRP A 249 43.23 32.07 -48.12
C TRP A 249 43.89 33.32 -48.64
N ASP A 250 44.03 34.38 -47.81
CA ASP A 250 44.70 35.64 -48.17
C ASP A 250 46.19 35.42 -48.43
N VAL A 251 46.84 34.57 -47.64
CA VAL A 251 48.26 34.17 -47.85
C VAL A 251 48.41 33.39 -49.16
N ALA A 252 47.53 32.43 -49.44
CA ALA A 252 47.57 31.67 -50.70
C ALA A 252 47.33 32.55 -51.92
N ARG A 253 46.46 33.54 -51.82
CA ARG A 253 46.18 34.53 -52.87
C ARG A 253 47.41 35.41 -53.13
N ALA A 254 48.05 35.91 -52.10
CA ALA A 254 49.22 36.74 -52.23
C ALA A 254 50.38 36.00 -52.96
N THR A 255 50.58 34.71 -52.66
CA THR A 255 51.60 33.90 -53.34
C THR A 255 51.24 33.58 -54.79
N THR A 256 49.97 33.45 -55.17
CA THR A 256 49.57 33.30 -56.57
C THR A 256 49.77 34.59 -57.37
N THR A 257 49.48 35.74 -56.79
CA THR A 257 49.65 37.06 -57.43
C THR A 257 51.13 37.36 -57.70
N THR A 258 51.99 37.02 -56.75
CA THR A 258 53.46 37.22 -56.93
C THR A 258 54.03 36.28 -58.00
N ALA A 259 53.48 35.09 -58.20
CA ALA A 259 53.90 34.18 -59.28
C ALA A 259 53.47 34.64 -60.67
N ASP A 260 52.30 35.36 -60.76
CA ASP A 260 51.80 35.95 -62.02
C ASP A 260 52.64 37.16 -62.44
N GLU A 261 53.28 37.89 -61.53
CA GLU A 261 54.22 38.96 -61.79
C GLU A 261 55.62 38.48 -62.35
N LEU A 262 55.99 37.28 -61.98
CA LEU A 262 57.24 36.69 -62.39
C LEU A 262 57.23 35.93 -63.75
N LEU A 263 56.02 35.75 -64.31
CA LEU A 263 55.84 35.07 -65.61
C LEU A 263 55.10 36.01 -66.60
N PRO A 264 55.76 36.91 -67.31
CA PRO A 264 55.11 37.95 -68.09
C PRO A 264 54.66 37.44 -69.47
N ASN A 265 53.72 36.48 -69.55
CA ASN A 265 53.01 36.18 -70.81
C ASN A 265 51.97 35.06 -70.73
N VAL A 266 51.32 34.86 -69.60
CA VAL A 266 50.24 33.89 -69.54
C VAL A 266 49.00 34.59 -68.98
N ASN A 267 48.05 34.91 -69.90
CA ASN A 267 46.71 35.34 -69.69
C ASN A 267 46.45 36.19 -68.42
N ARG A 268 46.39 37.50 -68.55
CA ARG A 268 46.02 38.46 -67.51
C ARG A 268 44.54 38.36 -67.17
N GLY A 269 44.14 37.35 -66.44
CA GLY A 269 42.87 37.35 -65.71
C GLY A 269 43.06 38.03 -64.35
N GLY A 270 42.39 39.15 -64.09
CA GLY A 270 42.47 39.86 -62.79
C GLY A 270 41.40 39.40 -61.84
N TRP A 271 41.69 39.50 -60.52
CA TRP A 271 40.69 39.29 -59.48
C TRP A 271 39.75 40.50 -59.38
N SER A 272 38.44 40.31 -59.51
CA SER A 272 37.47 41.34 -59.26
C SER A 272 37.41 41.72 -57.77
N PRO A 273 37.00 42.93 -57.40
CA PRO A 273 36.83 43.31 -55.99
C PRO A 273 35.85 42.40 -55.21
N GLY A 274 35.03 41.63 -55.89
CA GLY A 274 34.15 40.63 -55.33
C GLY A 274 34.78 39.23 -55.20
N GLY A 275 36.09 39.07 -55.42
CA GLY A 275 36.81 37.82 -55.21
C GLY A 275 36.59 36.78 -56.30
N ARG A 276 36.20 37.17 -57.55
CA ARG A 276 36.15 36.28 -58.74
C ARG A 276 37.34 36.52 -59.65
N TRP A 277 37.83 35.46 -60.30
CA TRP A 277 38.79 35.56 -61.39
C TRP A 277 38.11 36.03 -62.68
N VAL A 278 38.56 37.07 -63.30
CA VAL A 278 38.06 37.63 -64.55
C VAL A 278 39.08 37.48 -65.65
#